data_78f3ecd730d75cbcb8073f65db3a05a6
#
_entry.id   78f3ecd730d75cbcb8073f65db3a05a6
#
_cell.length_a   1.000
_cell.length_b   1.000
_cell.length_c   1.000
_cell.angle_alpha   90.00
_cell.angle_beta   90.00
_cell.angle_gamma   90.00
#
_symmetry.space_group_name_H-M   'P 1'
#
loop_
_entity.id
_entity.type
_entity.pdbx_description
1 polymer ?
#
loop_
_entity_poly.entity_id
_entity_poly.type
_entity_poly.pdbx_seq_one_letter_code
_entity_poly.pdbx_strand_id
1 'polypeptide(L)'
;MDFAMIAIKNFTRRSFICLTIACGFWLLGFAITPIATALTPIKLSDLSYETCSAEIGEGTVTPGGASLAANCFLITGKATNDTNKLVLNADIFGRIYDANNNSVMQNRTRLGSIETVPPGVSDFSLRISVPANQPTPLKLEQFKASGFAGKVRR
;
A
#
# COMPACT_ATOMS: atom_id res chain seq x y z
N MET A 1 -13.34 61.51 32.98
CA MET A 1 -13.11 61.00 31.58
C MET A 1 -11.95 60.01 31.51
N ASP A 2 -11.18 59.77 32.56
CA ASP A 2 -9.94 58.97 32.51
C ASP A 2 -10.12 57.47 32.72
N PHE A 3 -11.16 57.02 33.40
CA PHE A 3 -11.41 55.59 33.66
C PHE A 3 -11.71 54.74 32.41
N ALA A 4 -12.39 55.31 31.42
CA ALA A 4 -12.76 54.61 30.19
C ALA A 4 -11.55 54.40 29.26
N MET A 5 -10.59 55.33 29.25
CA MET A 5 -9.38 55.26 28.44
C MET A 5 -8.38 54.19 28.97
N ILE A 6 -8.32 54.02 30.28
CA ILE A 6 -7.46 52.99 30.89
C ILE A 6 -8.03 51.57 30.64
N ALA A 7 -9.34 51.41 30.68
CA ALA A 7 -9.98 50.11 30.41
C ALA A 7 -9.79 49.66 28.96
N ILE A 8 -9.88 50.56 27.99
CA ILE A 8 -9.70 50.27 26.57
C ILE A 8 -8.22 49.87 26.29
N LYS A 9 -7.27 50.60 26.91
CA LYS A 9 -5.82 50.31 26.71
C LYS A 9 -5.39 48.95 27.28
N ASN A 10 -6.00 48.50 28.37
CA ASN A 10 -5.75 47.19 28.94
C ASN A 10 -6.42 46.06 28.16
N PHE A 11 -7.59 46.32 27.58
CA PHE A 11 -8.30 45.34 26.75
C PHE A 11 -7.52 45.08 25.43
N THR A 12 -7.07 46.10 24.72
CA THR A 12 -6.26 45.94 23.51
C THR A 12 -4.95 45.23 23.74
N ARG A 13 -4.24 45.55 24.85
CA ARG A 13 -2.97 44.90 25.21
C ARG A 13 -3.16 43.40 25.52
N ARG A 14 -4.25 43.00 26.20
CA ARG A 14 -4.55 41.59 26.49
C ARG A 14 -4.92 40.84 25.22
N SER A 15 -5.68 41.46 24.32
CA SER A 15 -6.03 40.87 23.01
C SER A 15 -4.80 40.65 22.11
N PHE A 16 -3.87 41.61 22.10
CA PHE A 16 -2.62 41.46 21.34
C PHE A 16 -1.75 40.32 21.89
N ILE A 17 -1.64 40.17 23.21
CA ILE A 17 -0.87 39.07 23.82
C ILE A 17 -1.50 37.71 23.51
N CYS A 18 -2.82 37.57 23.57
CA CYS A 18 -3.49 36.33 23.19
C CYS A 18 -3.30 35.99 21.70
N LEU A 19 -3.33 37.00 20.83
CA LEU A 19 -3.13 36.79 19.38
C LEU A 19 -1.69 36.33 19.05
N THR A 20 -0.69 36.93 19.70
CA THR A 20 0.71 36.54 19.50
C THR A 20 1.02 35.15 20.03
N ILE A 21 0.43 34.74 21.17
CA ILE A 21 0.58 33.40 21.72
C ILE A 21 -0.08 32.39 20.80
N ALA A 22 -1.31 32.64 20.30
CA ALA A 22 -2.02 31.76 19.38
C ALA A 22 -1.26 31.57 18.07
N CYS A 23 -0.74 32.65 17.47
CA CYS A 23 0.11 32.57 16.28
C CYS A 23 1.43 31.80 16.54
N GLY A 24 2.04 31.96 17.70
CA GLY A 24 3.24 31.25 18.09
C GLY A 24 3.02 29.74 18.21
N PHE A 25 1.90 29.30 18.78
CA PHE A 25 1.52 27.90 18.85
C PHE A 25 1.23 27.31 17.45
N TRP A 26 0.62 28.10 16.56
CA TRP A 26 0.37 27.67 15.17
C TRP A 26 1.67 27.46 14.40
N LEU A 27 2.63 28.37 14.52
CA LEU A 27 3.93 28.26 13.85
C LEU A 27 4.77 27.09 14.40
N LEU A 28 4.73 26.84 15.71
CA LEU A 28 5.40 25.68 16.33
C LEU A 28 4.78 24.34 15.90
N GLY A 29 3.46 24.29 15.65
CA GLY A 29 2.78 23.09 15.17
C GLY A 29 3.26 22.63 13.79
N PHE A 30 3.65 23.54 12.90
CA PHE A 30 4.20 23.20 11.58
C PHE A 30 5.63 22.64 11.63
N ALA A 31 6.38 22.92 12.67
CA ALA A 31 7.77 22.47 12.80
C ALA A 31 7.92 21.04 13.32
N ILE A 32 6.87 20.43 13.86
CA ILE A 32 6.91 19.12 14.52
C ILE A 32 6.07 18.08 13.76
N THR A 33 5.64 18.35 12.53
CA THR A 33 4.94 17.35 11.72
C THR A 33 5.91 16.21 11.39
N PRO A 34 5.65 14.96 11.85
CA PRO A 34 6.47 13.83 11.45
C PRO A 34 6.39 13.69 9.92
N ILE A 35 7.54 13.46 9.31
CA ILE A 35 7.59 13.14 7.87
C ILE A 35 6.77 11.86 7.69
N ALA A 36 5.56 11.99 7.15
CA ALA A 36 4.77 10.84 6.76
C ALA A 36 5.55 10.07 5.70
N THR A 37 6.00 8.88 6.02
CA THR A 37 6.62 7.97 5.05
C THR A 37 5.54 7.52 4.08
N ALA A 38 5.43 8.24 2.96
CA ALA A 38 4.52 7.87 1.89
C ALA A 38 4.97 6.53 1.28
N LEU A 39 3.99 5.69 0.94
CA LEU A 39 4.25 4.48 0.17
C LEU A 39 4.80 4.87 -1.20
N THR A 40 5.87 4.21 -1.61
CA THR A 40 6.47 4.37 -2.94
C THR A 40 5.74 3.45 -3.92
N PRO A 41 5.13 3.97 -4.99
CA PRO A 41 4.49 3.15 -6.01
C PRO A 41 5.55 2.40 -6.82
N ILE A 42 5.25 1.13 -7.13
CA ILE A 42 6.03 0.27 -8.01
C ILE A 42 5.16 -0.07 -9.21
N LYS A 43 5.68 0.15 -10.41
CA LYS A 43 4.99 -0.23 -11.64
C LYS A 43 5.22 -1.70 -11.93
N LEU A 44 4.15 -2.42 -12.23
CA LEU A 44 4.21 -3.83 -12.63
C LEU A 44 3.90 -3.96 -14.11
N SER A 45 4.70 -4.74 -14.85
CA SER A 45 4.53 -5.00 -16.28
C SER A 45 4.87 -6.45 -16.63
N ASP A 46 4.60 -6.83 -17.88
CA ASP A 46 4.94 -8.15 -18.45
C ASP A 46 4.43 -9.32 -17.60
N LEU A 47 3.20 -9.18 -17.09
CA LEU A 47 2.61 -10.16 -16.20
C LEU A 47 2.26 -11.44 -16.97
N SER A 48 2.73 -12.56 -16.44
CA SER A 48 2.38 -13.89 -16.90
C SER A 48 2.14 -14.82 -15.71
N TYR A 49 1.60 -16.00 -15.95
CA TYR A 49 1.47 -17.00 -14.90
C TYR A 49 1.71 -18.41 -15.47
N GLU A 50 2.18 -19.28 -14.60
CA GLU A 50 2.39 -20.70 -14.88
C GLU A 50 1.93 -21.55 -13.69
N THR A 51 1.67 -22.83 -13.93
CA THR A 51 1.35 -23.78 -12.86
C THR A 51 2.63 -24.07 -12.06
N CYS A 52 2.51 -24.08 -10.73
CA CYS A 52 3.65 -24.43 -9.86
C CYS A 52 4.15 -25.85 -10.15
N SER A 53 5.43 -26.08 -9.89
CA SER A 53 5.99 -27.45 -9.91
C SER A 53 5.28 -28.34 -8.86
N ALA A 54 5.25 -29.66 -9.11
CA ALA A 54 4.53 -30.62 -8.26
C ALA A 54 4.97 -30.58 -6.77
N GLU A 55 6.23 -30.20 -6.50
CA GLU A 55 6.77 -30.11 -5.15
C GLU A 55 6.17 -28.98 -4.31
N ILE A 56 5.62 -27.95 -4.97
CA ILE A 56 5.07 -26.74 -4.33
C ILE A 56 3.54 -26.65 -4.54
N GLY A 57 2.99 -27.50 -5.37
CA GLY A 57 1.68 -27.32 -6.00
C GLY A 57 0.47 -27.73 -5.17
N GLU A 58 0.61 -28.64 -4.23
CA GLU A 58 -0.52 -29.15 -3.45
C GLU A 58 -0.89 -28.26 -2.28
N GLY A 59 -2.19 -28.06 -2.08
CA GLY A 59 -2.70 -27.25 -0.98
C GLY A 59 -4.22 -27.20 -0.94
N THR A 60 -4.73 -26.56 0.08
CA THR A 60 -6.16 -26.28 0.22
C THR A 60 -6.37 -24.78 0.41
N VAL A 61 -7.48 -24.28 -0.09
CA VAL A 61 -7.95 -22.90 0.16
C VAL A 61 -9.32 -22.95 0.83
N THR A 62 -9.64 -21.93 1.62
CA THR A 62 -10.90 -21.86 2.35
C THR A 62 -11.70 -20.63 1.92
N PRO A 63 -12.25 -20.61 0.71
CA PRO A 63 -13.13 -19.54 0.28
C PRO A 63 -14.49 -19.71 0.98
N GLY A 64 -14.92 -18.68 1.72
CA GLY A 64 -16.23 -18.69 2.36
C GLY A 64 -16.43 -19.75 3.47
N GLY A 65 -15.35 -20.28 4.05
CA GLY A 65 -15.40 -21.22 5.18
C GLY A 65 -15.36 -22.71 4.81
N ALA A 66 -15.52 -23.08 3.54
CA ALA A 66 -15.33 -24.46 3.08
C ALA A 66 -13.90 -24.69 2.59
N SER A 67 -13.29 -25.82 3.01
CA SER A 67 -11.96 -26.21 2.52
C SER A 67 -12.07 -26.87 1.15
N LEU A 68 -11.41 -26.32 0.15
CA LEU A 68 -11.37 -26.82 -1.22
C LEU A 68 -9.93 -27.15 -1.63
N ALA A 69 -9.75 -28.16 -2.49
CA ALA A 69 -8.48 -28.39 -3.16
C ALA A 69 -8.07 -27.11 -3.94
N ALA A 70 -6.79 -26.81 -3.98
CA ALA A 70 -6.26 -25.64 -4.63
C ALA A 70 -5.23 -26.00 -5.70
N ASN A 71 -5.31 -25.29 -6.82
CA ASN A 71 -4.24 -25.23 -7.79
C ASN A 71 -3.29 -24.09 -7.44
N CYS A 72 -1.99 -24.37 -7.53
CA CYS A 72 -0.95 -23.38 -7.34
C CYS A 72 -0.55 -22.76 -8.67
N PHE A 73 -0.46 -21.42 -8.70
CA PHE A 73 0.09 -20.68 -9.83
C PHE A 73 1.18 -19.72 -9.36
N LEU A 74 2.21 -19.60 -10.19
CA LEU A 74 3.29 -18.64 -10.01
C LEU A 74 3.07 -17.49 -11.01
N ILE A 75 2.77 -16.31 -10.50
CA ILE A 75 2.69 -15.09 -11.30
C ILE A 75 4.08 -14.49 -11.36
N THR A 76 4.56 -14.20 -12.57
CA THR A 76 5.84 -13.55 -12.82
C THR A 76 5.65 -12.24 -13.56
N GLY A 77 6.63 -11.34 -13.48
CA GLY A 77 6.61 -10.07 -14.17
C GLY A 77 7.80 -9.19 -13.83
N LYS A 78 7.74 -7.95 -14.32
CA LYS A 78 8.73 -6.90 -14.06
C LYS A 78 8.19 -5.91 -13.03
N ALA A 79 9.01 -5.56 -12.05
CA ALA A 79 8.76 -4.51 -11.08
C ALA A 79 9.69 -3.33 -11.35
N THR A 80 9.13 -2.17 -11.66
CA THR A 80 9.90 -0.94 -11.94
C THR A 80 9.80 0.01 -10.76
N ASN A 81 10.95 0.31 -10.17
CA ASN A 81 11.12 1.30 -9.12
C ASN A 81 11.80 2.55 -9.71
N ASP A 82 11.00 3.58 -9.98
CA ASP A 82 11.48 4.84 -10.58
C ASP A 82 12.29 5.70 -9.59
N THR A 83 12.44 5.28 -8.36
CA THR A 83 13.23 6.01 -7.36
C THR A 83 14.67 5.52 -7.30
N ASN A 84 15.55 6.32 -6.75
CA ASN A 84 16.95 5.95 -6.50
C ASN A 84 17.15 5.23 -5.15
N LYS A 85 16.07 4.84 -4.48
CA LYS A 85 16.09 4.18 -3.17
C LYS A 85 15.53 2.78 -3.25
N LEU A 86 16.07 1.89 -2.42
CA LEU A 86 15.52 0.56 -2.23
C LEU A 86 14.12 0.65 -1.63
N VAL A 87 13.16 -0.05 -2.22
CA VAL A 87 11.80 -0.18 -1.70
C VAL A 87 11.65 -1.55 -1.04
N LEU A 88 11.14 -1.57 0.18
CA LEU A 88 10.97 -2.76 0.99
C LEU A 88 9.48 -3.09 1.16
N ASN A 89 9.18 -4.39 1.23
CA ASN A 89 7.85 -4.92 1.47
C ASN A 89 6.80 -4.28 0.55
N ALA A 90 7.03 -4.33 -0.76
CA ALA A 90 6.09 -3.81 -1.74
C ALA A 90 4.89 -4.75 -1.84
N ASP A 91 3.76 -4.36 -1.25
CA ASP A 91 2.51 -5.10 -1.33
C ASP A 91 1.95 -5.06 -2.75
N ILE A 92 1.62 -6.24 -3.28
CA ILE A 92 0.99 -6.39 -4.59
C ILE A 92 -0.52 -6.48 -4.40
N PHE A 93 -1.24 -5.63 -5.12
CA PHE A 93 -2.69 -5.62 -5.24
C PHE A 93 -3.08 -5.91 -6.68
N GLY A 94 -4.15 -6.64 -6.87
CA GLY A 94 -4.66 -6.96 -8.21
C GLY A 94 -5.99 -7.70 -8.14
N ARG A 95 -6.55 -7.97 -9.30
CA ARG A 95 -7.73 -8.81 -9.47
C ARG A 95 -7.39 -9.96 -10.39
N ILE A 96 -7.88 -11.14 -10.05
CA ILE A 96 -7.71 -12.34 -10.83
C ILE A 96 -9.11 -12.87 -11.16
N TYR A 97 -9.36 -13.07 -12.43
CA TYR A 97 -10.61 -13.62 -12.93
C TYR A 97 -10.36 -14.97 -13.62
N ASP A 98 -11.35 -15.84 -13.58
CA ASP A 98 -11.36 -17.09 -14.32
C ASP A 98 -11.73 -16.88 -15.80
N ALA A 99 -11.77 -17.95 -16.57
CA ALA A 99 -12.16 -17.91 -17.98
C ALA A 99 -13.56 -17.31 -18.20
N ASN A 100 -14.46 -17.44 -17.22
CA ASN A 100 -15.84 -16.96 -17.28
C ASN A 100 -16.02 -15.55 -16.70
N ASN A 101 -14.92 -14.82 -16.38
CA ASN A 101 -14.91 -13.51 -15.73
C ASN A 101 -15.43 -13.50 -14.28
N ASN A 102 -15.45 -14.63 -13.58
CA ASN A 102 -15.73 -14.65 -12.16
C ASN A 102 -14.48 -14.32 -11.37
N SER A 103 -14.62 -13.53 -10.30
CA SER A 103 -13.50 -13.23 -9.43
C SER A 103 -13.04 -14.47 -8.66
N VAL A 104 -11.79 -14.85 -8.85
CA VAL A 104 -11.18 -16.02 -8.20
C VAL A 104 -10.84 -15.76 -6.75
N MET A 105 -10.46 -14.53 -6.43
CA MET A 105 -10.07 -14.07 -5.09
C MET A 105 -11.18 -13.20 -4.50
N GLN A 106 -12.24 -13.82 -4.00
CA GLN A 106 -13.35 -13.09 -3.39
C GLN A 106 -12.87 -12.27 -2.18
N ASN A 107 -13.23 -10.98 -2.15
CA ASN A 107 -12.93 -10.04 -1.07
C ASN A 107 -11.44 -9.82 -0.74
N ARG A 108 -10.51 -10.32 -1.57
CA ARG A 108 -9.08 -10.13 -1.38
C ARG A 108 -8.48 -9.45 -2.61
N THR A 109 -7.96 -8.24 -2.43
CA THR A 109 -7.23 -7.51 -3.46
C THR A 109 -5.71 -7.53 -3.24
N ARG A 110 -5.25 -7.71 -1.99
CA ARG A 110 -3.83 -7.92 -1.68
C ARG A 110 -3.47 -9.38 -1.97
N LEU A 111 -2.57 -9.58 -2.92
CA LEU A 111 -2.19 -10.91 -3.41
C LEU A 111 -0.92 -11.43 -2.73
N GLY A 112 -0.03 -10.54 -2.32
CA GLY A 112 1.22 -10.85 -1.66
C GLY A 112 2.14 -9.64 -1.59
N SER A 113 3.44 -9.86 -1.47
CA SER A 113 4.44 -8.78 -1.42
C SER A 113 5.76 -9.20 -2.05
N ILE A 114 6.49 -8.22 -2.59
CA ILE A 114 7.89 -8.33 -2.98
C ILE A 114 8.72 -7.80 -1.81
N GLU A 115 9.61 -8.61 -1.26
CA GLU A 115 10.39 -8.21 -0.08
C GLU A 115 11.28 -7.01 -0.35
N THR A 116 11.88 -6.97 -1.55
CA THR A 116 12.87 -5.96 -1.92
C THR A 116 12.78 -5.63 -3.39
N VAL A 117 12.58 -4.35 -3.71
CA VAL A 117 12.59 -3.83 -5.09
C VAL A 117 13.71 -2.81 -5.22
N PRO A 118 14.84 -3.17 -5.87
CA PRO A 118 15.94 -2.24 -6.12
C PRO A 118 15.53 -1.14 -7.09
N PRO A 119 16.29 -0.04 -7.16
CA PRO A 119 16.12 0.97 -8.20
C PRO A 119 16.20 0.36 -9.61
N GLY A 120 15.37 0.86 -10.52
CA GLY A 120 15.27 0.36 -11.89
C GLY A 120 14.29 -0.79 -12.04
N VAL A 121 14.57 -1.69 -12.98
CA VAL A 121 13.70 -2.82 -13.32
C VAL A 121 14.27 -4.11 -12.72
N SER A 122 13.43 -4.86 -12.04
CA SER A 122 13.76 -6.19 -11.48
C SER A 122 12.64 -7.18 -11.76
N ASP A 123 12.99 -8.45 -11.81
CA ASP A 123 12.00 -9.53 -11.90
C ASP A 123 11.37 -9.78 -10.54
N PHE A 124 10.10 -10.18 -10.55
CA PHE A 124 9.43 -10.67 -9.36
C PHE A 124 8.65 -11.95 -9.66
N SER A 125 8.41 -12.73 -8.63
CA SER A 125 7.52 -13.87 -8.65
C SER A 125 6.60 -13.85 -7.44
N LEU A 126 5.34 -14.25 -7.65
CA LEU A 126 4.31 -14.28 -6.63
C LEU A 126 3.53 -15.58 -6.72
N ARG A 127 3.57 -16.37 -5.67
CA ARG A 127 2.76 -17.60 -5.58
C ARG A 127 1.34 -17.26 -5.15
N ILE A 128 0.36 -17.81 -5.87
CA ILE A 128 -1.05 -17.75 -5.53
C ILE A 128 -1.65 -19.16 -5.46
N SER A 129 -2.66 -19.34 -4.62
CA SER A 129 -3.46 -20.57 -4.55
C SER A 129 -4.90 -20.24 -4.92
N VAL A 130 -5.42 -20.94 -5.90
CA VAL A 130 -6.74 -20.74 -6.50
C VAL A 130 -7.55 -22.01 -6.32
N PRO A 131 -8.87 -21.94 -5.98
CA PRO A 131 -9.69 -23.14 -5.87
C PRO A 131 -9.59 -23.97 -7.16
N ALA A 132 -9.43 -25.30 -7.03
CA ALA A 132 -9.19 -26.19 -8.16
C ALA A 132 -10.35 -26.25 -9.19
N ASN A 133 -11.54 -25.84 -8.78
CA ASN A 133 -12.73 -25.79 -9.62
C ASN A 133 -12.84 -24.52 -10.49
N GLN A 134 -11.83 -23.63 -10.45
CA GLN A 134 -11.83 -22.41 -11.27
C GLN A 134 -11.32 -22.71 -12.68
N PRO A 135 -12.09 -22.38 -13.73
CA PRO A 135 -11.67 -22.62 -15.10
C PRO A 135 -10.55 -21.68 -15.53
N THR A 136 -9.57 -22.22 -16.25
CA THR A 136 -8.49 -21.45 -16.89
C THR A 136 -8.85 -21.13 -18.36
N PRO A 137 -8.25 -20.09 -18.98
CA PRO A 137 -7.14 -19.28 -18.49
C PRO A 137 -7.54 -18.24 -17.44
N LEU A 138 -6.60 -17.93 -16.52
CA LEU A 138 -6.77 -16.83 -15.57
C LEU A 138 -6.46 -15.49 -16.26
N LYS A 139 -7.21 -14.45 -15.88
CA LYS A 139 -6.99 -13.07 -16.31
C LYS A 139 -6.46 -12.25 -15.16
N LEU A 140 -5.30 -11.62 -15.37
CA LEU A 140 -4.61 -10.80 -14.38
C LEU A 140 -4.92 -9.34 -14.66
N GLU A 141 -5.65 -8.67 -13.77
CA GLU A 141 -6.11 -7.30 -14.01
C GLU A 141 -5.79 -6.36 -12.85
N GLN A 142 -5.61 -5.07 -13.17
CA GLN A 142 -5.43 -4.00 -12.20
C GLN A 142 -4.28 -4.24 -11.20
N PHE A 143 -3.21 -4.88 -11.64
CA PHE A 143 -2.05 -5.12 -10.80
C PHE A 143 -1.30 -3.83 -10.52
N LYS A 144 -1.02 -3.60 -9.25
CA LYS A 144 -0.22 -2.47 -8.76
C LYS A 144 0.53 -2.90 -7.50
N ALA A 145 1.65 -2.26 -7.24
CA ALA A 145 2.39 -2.49 -6.02
C ALA A 145 2.83 -1.17 -5.37
N SER A 146 3.03 -1.21 -4.07
CA SER A 146 3.58 -0.09 -3.32
C SER A 146 4.27 -0.59 -2.06
N GLY A 147 5.38 0.05 -1.69
CA GLY A 147 6.18 -0.34 -0.54
C GLY A 147 6.82 0.86 0.16
N PHE A 148 7.72 0.60 1.09
CA PHE A 148 8.36 1.63 1.90
C PHE A 148 9.78 1.91 1.41
N ALA A 149 10.12 3.18 1.16
CA ALA A 149 11.49 3.62 0.87
C ALA A 149 12.31 3.68 2.17
N GLY A 150 12.71 2.51 2.69
CA GLY A 150 13.49 2.38 3.92
C GLY A 150 12.87 1.44 4.96
N LYS A 151 13.62 1.13 6.02
CA LYS A 151 13.13 0.26 7.10
C LYS A 151 12.03 0.96 7.90
N VAL A 152 10.85 0.36 7.91
CA VAL A 152 9.80 0.72 8.86
C VAL A 152 10.18 0.11 10.20
N ARG A 153 10.42 0.95 11.22
CA ARG A 153 10.57 0.45 12.60
C ARG A 153 9.22 -0.09 13.07
N ARG A 154 9.20 -1.36 13.38
CA ARG A 154 8.11 -2.00 14.11
C ARG A 154 8.35 -1.88 15.59
#